data_7f64e0ef76a6a8d3f8395a80753ce23a
#
_entry.id   7f64e0ef76a6a8d3f8395a80753ce23a
#
_cell.length_a   1.000
_cell.length_b   1.000
_cell.length_c   1.000
_cell.angle_alpha   90.00
_cell.angle_beta   90.00
_cell.angle_gamma   90.00
#
_symmetry.space_group_name_H-M   'P 1'
#
loop_
_entity.id
_entity.type
_entity.pdbx_description
1 polymer ?
#
loop_
_entity_poly.entity_id
_entity_poly.type
_entity_poly.pdbx_seq_one_letter_code
_entity_poly.pdbx_strand_id
1 'polypeptide(L)'
;MHNRVRTCVSACFYYSGLVSLVHWWMQHSERHLIILCYHRAAGGNLRSHLFYLRRHFRILPLETALEELYMSHKKGVQMEDRRTLLALTFDDGYYDNYTHAFTLACELQVPITIFLIPGYMKSSNSFWWVETDHLVSHAQVDEVAIDGRTYHLERPEERNALAGTIDARVRCAPSVAEREKFLALVREALAVPPSGAPEEAALPLKWAEVRAMEESGWVSFGAHTTHHPDLEYLVDPAEVQREVGECRTMLEQQLGHPVRTFAYPHGSIGDEGLCAVQQADYNWAVTIAPGFNTRRSDPYLLRRRVVDIKQHWLLVATGIAGIWLFFSRLKRFTGLLMRKLLHLTSIVGK
;
A
#
# COMPACT_ATOMS: atom_id res chain seq x y z
N MET A 1 -24.20 2.18 4.36
CA MET A 1 -24.62 3.13 5.41
C MET A 1 -23.44 3.67 6.20
N HIS A 2 -22.46 2.87 6.57
CA HIS A 2 -21.30 3.24 7.39
C HIS A 2 -20.41 4.36 6.78
N ASN A 3 -20.14 4.34 5.47
CA ASN A 3 -19.28 5.35 4.80
C ASN A 3 -19.92 6.74 4.74
N ARG A 4 -21.25 6.85 4.54
CA ARG A 4 -21.95 8.14 4.51
C ARG A 4 -21.88 8.86 5.86
N VAL A 5 -22.13 8.13 6.95
CA VAL A 5 -22.04 8.68 8.33
C VAL A 5 -20.61 9.16 8.61
N ARG A 6 -19.59 8.39 8.27
CA ARG A 6 -18.19 8.80 8.44
C ARG A 6 -17.86 10.06 7.64
N THR A 7 -18.37 10.18 6.41
CA THR A 7 -18.19 11.38 5.59
C THR A 7 -18.87 12.60 6.20
N CYS A 8 -20.09 12.47 6.71
CA CYS A 8 -20.77 13.58 7.41
C CYS A 8 -20.01 14.03 8.66
N VAL A 9 -19.54 13.09 9.48
CA VAL A 9 -18.71 13.39 10.65
C VAL A 9 -17.40 14.07 10.24
N SER A 10 -16.76 13.59 9.18
CA SER A 10 -15.56 14.22 8.62
C SER A 10 -15.82 15.63 8.12
N ALA A 11 -16.99 15.89 7.52
CA ALA A 11 -17.40 17.22 7.10
C ALA A 11 -17.52 18.15 8.31
N CYS A 12 -18.14 17.71 9.41
CA CYS A 12 -18.22 18.51 10.64
C CYS A 12 -16.83 18.89 11.15
N PHE A 13 -15.88 17.95 11.21
CA PHE A 13 -14.52 18.26 11.64
C PHE A 13 -13.77 19.17 10.68
N TYR A 14 -13.97 19.02 9.39
CA TYR A 14 -13.33 19.88 8.41
C TYR A 14 -13.86 21.33 8.47
N TYR A 15 -15.18 21.49 8.44
CA TYR A 15 -15.81 22.80 8.44
C TYR A 15 -15.82 23.51 9.81
N SER A 16 -15.60 22.81 10.93
CA SER A 16 -15.35 23.42 12.24
C SER A 16 -13.96 24.06 12.36
N GLY A 17 -13.08 23.88 11.35
CA GLY A 17 -11.72 24.39 11.39
C GLY A 17 -10.72 23.49 12.15
N LEU A 18 -11.16 22.38 12.75
CA LEU A 18 -10.27 21.51 13.51
C LEU A 18 -9.16 20.91 12.64
N VAL A 19 -9.49 20.51 11.40
CA VAL A 19 -8.48 20.02 10.44
C VAL A 19 -7.46 21.10 10.13
N SER A 20 -7.89 22.36 9.94
CA SER A 20 -7.00 23.48 9.67
C SER A 20 -6.10 23.79 10.87
N LEU A 21 -6.62 23.66 12.10
CA LEU A 21 -5.83 23.82 13.32
C LEU A 21 -4.73 22.75 13.43
N VAL A 22 -5.07 21.50 13.11
CA VAL A 22 -4.08 20.41 13.09
C VAL A 22 -3.00 20.66 12.03
N HIS A 23 -3.37 21.10 10.82
CA HIS A 23 -2.40 21.45 9.78
C HIS A 23 -1.49 22.59 10.23
N TRP A 24 -2.06 23.64 10.82
CA TRP A 24 -1.29 24.74 11.38
C TRP A 24 -0.30 24.26 12.43
N TRP A 25 -0.74 23.41 13.36
CA TRP A 25 0.14 22.83 14.37
C TRP A 25 1.26 22.00 13.76
N MET A 26 0.97 21.15 12.75
CA MET A 26 1.97 20.35 12.04
C MET A 26 3.03 21.22 11.35
N GLN A 27 2.64 22.36 10.79
CA GLN A 27 3.56 23.30 10.14
C GLN A 27 4.48 24.05 11.12
N HIS A 28 4.05 24.18 12.39
CA HIS A 28 4.79 24.90 13.44
C HIS A 28 5.49 23.96 14.44
N SER A 29 5.31 22.66 14.30
CA SER A 29 5.99 21.66 15.10
C SER A 29 7.26 21.14 14.41
N GLU A 30 7.87 20.07 14.93
CA GLU A 30 8.96 19.34 14.27
C GLU A 30 8.53 18.96 12.83
N ARG A 31 9.52 18.97 11.92
CA ARG A 31 9.25 18.63 10.53
C ARG A 31 8.75 17.19 10.39
N HIS A 32 7.65 17.02 9.71
CA HIS A 32 7.00 15.74 9.47
C HIS A 32 6.89 15.46 7.98
N LEU A 33 7.05 14.18 7.62
CA LEU A 33 6.72 13.65 6.30
C LEU A 33 5.53 12.70 6.43
N ILE A 34 4.50 12.95 5.65
CA ILE A 34 3.35 12.08 5.46
C ILE A 34 3.57 11.31 4.16
N ILE A 35 3.47 9.99 4.21
CA ILE A 35 3.51 9.14 3.02
C ILE A 35 2.15 8.48 2.87
N LEU A 36 1.46 8.74 1.75
CA LEU A 36 0.20 8.08 1.41
C LEU A 36 0.47 6.92 0.47
N CYS A 37 -0.19 5.80 0.73
CA CYS A 37 -0.11 4.59 -0.08
C CYS A 37 -1.46 4.33 -0.75
N TYR A 38 -1.45 4.26 -2.07
CA TYR A 38 -2.52 3.80 -2.94
C TYR A 38 -2.07 2.51 -3.63
N HIS A 39 -3.00 1.78 -4.26
CA HIS A 39 -2.69 0.66 -5.15
C HIS A 39 -3.33 0.93 -6.51
N ARG A 40 -4.62 1.18 -6.51
CA ARG A 40 -5.42 1.43 -7.73
C ARG A 40 -5.65 2.92 -7.94
N ALA A 41 -5.84 3.30 -9.21
CA ALA A 41 -6.08 4.69 -9.61
C ALA A 41 -7.42 4.91 -10.31
N ALA A 42 -8.01 3.86 -10.89
CA ALA A 42 -9.27 3.92 -11.62
C ALA A 42 -10.52 3.78 -10.72
N GLY A 43 -11.63 4.34 -11.15
CA GLY A 43 -12.96 4.09 -10.54
C GLY A 43 -13.20 4.73 -9.18
N GLY A 44 -12.46 5.78 -8.82
CA GLY A 44 -12.57 6.43 -7.49
C GLY A 44 -12.49 7.95 -7.51
N ASN A 45 -12.11 8.50 -6.37
CA ASN A 45 -12.05 9.96 -6.10
C ASN A 45 -10.63 10.53 -6.16
N LEU A 46 -9.68 9.85 -6.83
CA LEU A 46 -8.25 10.23 -6.82
C LEU A 46 -8.05 11.72 -7.18
N ARG A 47 -8.73 12.22 -8.23
CA ARG A 47 -8.66 13.64 -8.60
C ARG A 47 -9.00 14.57 -7.43
N SER A 48 -10.07 14.27 -6.70
CA SER A 48 -10.50 15.08 -5.55
C SER A 48 -9.49 15.01 -4.40
N HIS A 49 -8.86 13.83 -4.20
CA HIS A 49 -7.77 13.68 -3.24
C HIS A 49 -6.59 14.57 -3.61
N LEU A 50 -6.13 14.50 -4.87
CA LEU A 50 -4.97 15.27 -5.34
C LEU A 50 -5.21 16.79 -5.28
N PHE A 51 -6.42 17.27 -5.62
CA PHE A 51 -6.78 18.68 -5.45
C PHE A 51 -6.67 19.15 -4.00
N TYR A 52 -7.21 18.36 -3.07
CA TYR A 52 -7.11 18.67 -1.64
C TYR A 52 -5.65 18.68 -1.18
N LEU A 53 -4.89 17.61 -1.50
CA LEU A 53 -3.51 17.43 -1.06
C LEU A 53 -2.58 18.52 -1.61
N ARG A 54 -2.67 18.86 -2.90
CA ARG A 54 -1.88 19.91 -3.54
C ARG A 54 -2.09 21.28 -2.87
N ARG A 55 -3.31 21.55 -2.42
CA ARG A 55 -3.64 22.83 -1.76
C ARG A 55 -3.03 22.95 -0.36
N HIS A 56 -2.95 21.85 0.38
CA HIS A 56 -2.64 21.88 1.81
C HIS A 56 -1.23 21.38 2.16
N PHE A 57 -0.59 20.65 1.28
CA PHE A 57 0.70 20.01 1.52
C PHE A 57 1.73 20.39 0.44
N ARG A 58 3.00 20.31 0.80
CA ARG A 58 4.10 20.37 -0.15
C ARG A 58 4.39 18.96 -0.62
N ILE A 59 3.93 18.64 -1.85
CA ILE A 59 4.06 17.29 -2.41
C ILE A 59 5.38 17.18 -3.16
N LEU A 60 6.18 16.17 -2.83
CA LEU A 60 7.49 15.89 -3.43
C LEU A 60 7.58 14.41 -3.84
N PRO A 61 8.45 14.07 -4.82
CA PRO A 61 8.87 12.69 -5.02
C PRO A 61 9.36 12.08 -3.70
N LEU A 62 9.13 10.80 -3.47
CA LEU A 62 9.43 10.17 -2.17
C LEU A 62 10.89 10.34 -1.75
N GLU A 63 11.84 10.08 -2.64
CA GLU A 63 13.28 10.24 -2.35
C GLU A 63 13.61 11.67 -1.94
N THR A 64 13.16 12.65 -2.73
CA THR A 64 13.38 14.08 -2.42
C THR A 64 12.80 14.47 -1.06
N ALA A 65 11.60 13.97 -0.75
CA ALA A 65 10.96 14.23 0.54
C ALA A 65 11.75 13.62 1.72
N LEU A 66 12.32 12.43 1.52
CA LEU A 66 13.15 11.74 2.53
C LEU A 66 14.52 12.42 2.69
N GLU A 67 15.16 12.77 1.60
CA GLU A 67 16.41 13.54 1.64
C GLU A 67 16.21 14.85 2.41
N GLU A 68 15.13 15.55 2.12
CA GLU A 68 14.80 16.80 2.79
C GLU A 68 14.47 16.59 4.28
N LEU A 69 13.82 15.48 4.64
CA LEU A 69 13.51 15.12 6.03
C LEU A 69 14.79 14.85 6.85
N TYR A 70 15.71 14.07 6.29
CA TYR A 70 16.91 13.61 7.01
C TYR A 70 18.08 14.56 6.92
N MET A 71 18.26 15.28 5.78
CA MET A 71 19.43 16.14 5.54
C MET A 71 19.23 17.61 5.93
N SER A 72 18.05 18.00 6.41
CA SER A 72 17.66 19.39 6.72
C SER A 72 18.44 20.00 7.91
N HIS A 73 19.76 19.87 7.97
CA HIS A 73 20.61 20.42 9.04
C HIS A 73 21.62 21.48 8.61
N LYS A 74 21.66 21.89 7.37
CA LYS A 74 22.44 23.07 7.01
C LYS A 74 21.71 24.30 7.54
N LYS A 75 22.16 24.80 8.72
CA LYS A 75 21.75 26.08 9.29
C LYS A 75 21.84 27.15 8.21
N GLY A 76 20.73 27.81 7.90
CA GLY A 76 20.71 28.99 7.01
C GLY A 76 19.87 28.87 5.75
N VAL A 77 19.32 27.73 5.40
CA VAL A 77 18.37 27.64 4.29
C VAL A 77 16.99 28.03 4.80
N GLN A 78 16.59 29.28 4.62
CA GLN A 78 15.18 29.69 4.79
C GLN A 78 14.37 28.97 3.71
N MET A 79 13.51 28.04 4.11
CA MET A 79 12.59 27.40 3.19
C MET A 79 11.39 28.29 2.97
N GLU A 80 11.17 28.69 1.74
CA GLU A 80 10.03 29.53 1.33
C GLU A 80 8.69 28.85 1.60
N ASP A 81 8.60 27.54 1.44
CA ASP A 81 7.38 26.76 1.63
C ASP A 81 7.41 25.96 2.94
N ARG A 82 6.62 26.41 3.91
CA ARG A 82 6.48 25.79 5.26
C ARG A 82 5.42 24.71 5.34
N ARG A 83 4.72 24.39 4.25
CA ARG A 83 3.70 23.33 4.26
C ARG A 83 4.34 22.00 4.65
N THR A 84 3.57 21.16 5.34
CA THR A 84 3.99 19.80 5.73
C THR A 84 4.36 18.98 4.49
N LEU A 85 5.47 18.26 4.55
CA LEU A 85 5.92 17.38 3.46
C LEU A 85 4.96 16.23 3.28
N LEU A 86 4.66 15.91 2.03
CA LEU A 86 3.84 14.76 1.66
C LEU A 86 4.44 14.06 0.44
N ALA A 87 4.47 12.74 0.47
CA ALA A 87 4.78 11.91 -0.68
C ALA A 87 3.57 11.01 -1.01
N LEU A 88 3.31 10.85 -2.30
CA LEU A 88 2.26 9.99 -2.83
C LEU A 88 2.91 8.74 -3.39
N THR A 89 2.52 7.57 -2.88
CA THR A 89 3.03 6.29 -3.37
C THR A 89 1.90 5.41 -3.87
N PHE A 90 2.20 4.62 -4.90
CA PHE A 90 1.34 3.58 -5.45
C PHE A 90 2.10 2.26 -5.41
N ASP A 91 1.49 1.21 -4.89
CA ASP A 91 2.11 -0.10 -4.84
C ASP A 91 1.68 -0.96 -6.04
N ASP A 92 2.40 -2.05 -6.30
CA ASP A 92 2.18 -3.10 -7.29
C ASP A 92 2.47 -2.72 -8.74
N GLY A 93 2.30 -1.46 -9.14
CA GLY A 93 2.47 -1.06 -10.53
C GLY A 93 1.37 -1.58 -11.45
N TYR A 94 0.10 -1.38 -11.09
CA TYR A 94 -1.04 -1.68 -11.94
C TYR A 94 -1.08 -0.80 -13.20
N TYR A 95 -1.61 -1.32 -14.29
CA TYR A 95 -1.77 -0.57 -15.54
C TYR A 95 -2.65 0.69 -15.39
N ASP A 96 -3.61 0.70 -14.45
CA ASP A 96 -4.39 1.89 -14.15
C ASP A 96 -3.56 3.02 -13.51
N ASN A 97 -2.38 2.72 -12.99
CA ASN A 97 -1.44 3.77 -12.56
C ASN A 97 -0.91 4.58 -13.76
N TYR A 98 -0.73 3.95 -14.93
CA TYR A 98 -0.40 4.64 -16.17
C TYR A 98 -1.58 5.43 -16.72
N THR A 99 -2.73 4.78 -16.89
CA THR A 99 -3.88 5.40 -17.56
C THR A 99 -4.58 6.48 -16.74
N HIS A 100 -4.49 6.44 -15.40
CA HIS A 100 -5.21 7.35 -14.50
C HIS A 100 -4.29 8.14 -13.56
N ALA A 101 -3.44 7.48 -12.75
CA ALA A 101 -2.59 8.19 -11.80
C ALA A 101 -1.58 9.10 -12.50
N PHE A 102 -0.90 8.59 -13.51
CA PHE A 102 0.06 9.34 -14.31
C PHE A 102 -0.58 10.51 -15.05
N THR A 103 -1.74 10.29 -15.69
CA THR A 103 -2.48 11.37 -16.35
C THR A 103 -2.80 12.50 -15.38
N LEU A 104 -3.27 12.17 -14.18
CA LEU A 104 -3.56 13.16 -13.14
C LEU A 104 -2.29 13.80 -12.56
N ALA A 105 -1.19 13.05 -12.43
CA ALA A 105 0.10 13.57 -11.99
C ALA A 105 0.61 14.66 -12.92
N CYS A 106 0.58 14.43 -14.23
CA CYS A 106 0.95 15.41 -15.25
C CYS A 106 0.00 16.62 -15.26
N GLU A 107 -1.31 16.38 -15.31
CA GLU A 107 -2.32 17.44 -15.36
C GLU A 107 -2.25 18.38 -14.15
N LEU A 108 -2.12 17.81 -12.96
CA LEU A 108 -2.11 18.56 -11.71
C LEU A 108 -0.71 18.97 -11.26
N GLN A 109 0.32 18.56 -11.98
CA GLN A 109 1.73 18.77 -11.61
C GLN A 109 2.01 18.28 -10.18
N VAL A 110 1.61 17.05 -9.89
CA VAL A 110 1.75 16.39 -8.60
C VAL A 110 2.64 15.17 -8.78
N PRO A 111 3.87 15.16 -8.20
CA PRO A 111 4.75 14.00 -8.33
C PRO A 111 4.21 12.80 -7.55
N ILE A 112 4.41 11.60 -8.12
CA ILE A 112 4.07 10.32 -7.50
C ILE A 112 5.25 9.36 -7.58
N THR A 113 5.28 8.37 -6.68
CA THR A 113 6.26 7.27 -6.71
C THR A 113 5.50 5.95 -6.82
N ILE A 114 5.91 5.07 -7.74
CA ILE A 114 5.28 3.76 -7.95
C ILE A 114 6.28 2.67 -7.58
N PHE A 115 5.87 1.75 -6.70
CA PHE A 115 6.65 0.57 -6.33
C PHE A 115 6.31 -0.58 -7.26
N LEU A 116 7.31 -1.10 -7.98
CA LEU A 116 7.16 -2.05 -9.06
C LEU A 116 7.55 -3.47 -8.64
N ILE A 117 6.86 -4.45 -9.26
CA ILE A 117 7.12 -5.88 -9.12
C ILE A 117 7.63 -6.42 -10.47
N PRO A 118 8.94 -6.35 -10.74
CA PRO A 118 9.50 -6.59 -12.08
C PRO A 118 9.32 -8.01 -12.60
N GLY A 119 9.11 -9.00 -11.75
CA GLY A 119 8.85 -10.38 -12.17
C GLY A 119 7.58 -10.54 -13.01
N TYR A 120 6.55 -9.73 -12.74
CA TYR A 120 5.31 -9.73 -13.53
C TYR A 120 5.37 -8.88 -14.80
N MET A 121 6.31 -7.95 -14.88
CA MET A 121 6.41 -7.01 -16.01
C MET A 121 7.04 -7.61 -17.27
N LYS A 122 7.71 -8.77 -17.14
CA LYS A 122 8.33 -9.52 -18.27
C LYS A 122 7.38 -10.50 -18.93
N SER A 123 6.37 -10.94 -18.21
CA SER A 123 5.40 -11.92 -18.66
C SER A 123 4.05 -11.26 -18.90
N SER A 124 3.19 -11.89 -19.71
CA SER A 124 1.79 -11.50 -19.84
C SER A 124 0.93 -12.01 -18.67
N ASN A 125 1.56 -12.49 -17.59
CA ASN A 125 0.87 -13.06 -16.44
C ASN A 125 0.29 -11.94 -15.58
N SER A 126 -0.90 -12.17 -15.07
CA SER A 126 -1.50 -11.31 -14.05
C SER A 126 -0.83 -11.51 -12.69
N PHE A 127 -1.01 -10.57 -11.79
CA PHE A 127 -0.62 -10.76 -10.41
C PHE A 127 -1.33 -11.96 -9.79
N TRP A 128 -0.67 -12.69 -8.91
CA TRP A 128 -1.21 -13.92 -8.31
C TRP A 128 -2.56 -13.69 -7.59
N TRP A 129 -2.77 -12.55 -6.96
CA TRP A 129 -4.04 -12.23 -6.27
C TRP A 129 -5.16 -11.91 -7.27
N VAL A 130 -4.86 -11.29 -8.41
CA VAL A 130 -5.81 -11.09 -9.50
C VAL A 130 -6.16 -12.43 -10.14
N GLU A 131 -5.18 -13.33 -10.28
CA GLU A 131 -5.39 -14.69 -10.76
C GLU A 131 -6.29 -15.48 -9.81
N THR A 132 -6.08 -15.40 -8.49
CA THR A 132 -6.91 -16.09 -7.49
C THR A 132 -8.39 -15.71 -7.64
N ASP A 133 -8.68 -14.40 -7.71
CA ASP A 133 -10.05 -13.89 -7.90
C ASP A 133 -10.64 -14.38 -9.23
N HIS A 134 -9.84 -14.39 -10.30
CA HIS A 134 -10.25 -14.88 -11.61
C HIS A 134 -10.58 -16.37 -11.58
N LEU A 135 -9.73 -17.20 -10.99
CA LEU A 135 -9.92 -18.65 -10.90
C LEU A 135 -11.23 -19.00 -10.20
N VAL A 136 -11.53 -18.40 -9.05
CA VAL A 136 -12.74 -18.69 -8.29
C VAL A 136 -14.01 -18.18 -9.00
N SER A 137 -13.92 -17.00 -9.65
CA SER A 137 -15.07 -16.42 -10.34
C SER A 137 -15.43 -17.13 -11.65
N HIS A 138 -14.45 -17.78 -12.32
CA HIS A 138 -14.63 -18.47 -13.61
C HIS A 138 -14.55 -19.98 -13.49
N ALA A 139 -14.67 -20.55 -12.28
CA ALA A 139 -14.69 -21.99 -12.07
C ALA A 139 -15.77 -22.67 -12.93
N GLN A 140 -15.41 -23.75 -13.61
CA GLN A 140 -16.26 -24.53 -14.52
C GLN A 140 -16.77 -25.81 -13.87
N VAL A 141 -16.64 -25.96 -12.56
CA VAL A 141 -17.07 -27.10 -11.75
C VAL A 141 -18.08 -26.67 -10.70
N ASP A 142 -19.00 -27.55 -10.34
CA ASP A 142 -20.01 -27.28 -9.31
C ASP A 142 -19.47 -27.48 -7.90
N GLU A 143 -18.44 -28.34 -7.75
CA GLU A 143 -17.77 -28.58 -6.48
C GLU A 143 -16.26 -28.79 -6.68
N VAL A 144 -15.49 -28.45 -5.66
CA VAL A 144 -14.04 -28.65 -5.63
C VAL A 144 -13.55 -28.96 -4.23
N ALA A 145 -12.58 -29.85 -4.11
CA ALA A 145 -11.91 -30.15 -2.85
C ALA A 145 -10.52 -29.49 -2.82
N ILE A 146 -10.30 -28.59 -1.85
CA ILE A 146 -9.02 -27.90 -1.61
C ILE A 146 -8.67 -28.05 -0.12
N ASP A 147 -7.44 -28.45 0.18
CA ASP A 147 -6.92 -28.66 1.54
C ASP A 147 -7.84 -29.54 2.41
N GLY A 148 -8.44 -30.58 1.80
CA GLY A 148 -9.30 -31.54 2.50
C GLY A 148 -10.74 -31.05 2.78
N ARG A 149 -11.09 -29.85 2.34
CA ARG A 149 -12.47 -29.32 2.41
C ARG A 149 -13.10 -29.25 1.03
N THR A 150 -14.35 -29.74 0.91
CA THR A 150 -15.16 -29.61 -0.30
C THR A 150 -15.97 -28.30 -0.26
N TYR A 151 -15.98 -27.58 -1.38
CA TYR A 151 -16.70 -26.34 -1.60
C TYR A 151 -17.72 -26.51 -2.71
N HIS A 152 -18.98 -26.12 -2.49
CA HIS A 152 -20.05 -26.14 -3.47
C HIS A 152 -20.20 -24.77 -4.12
N LEU A 153 -19.73 -24.64 -5.37
CA LEU A 153 -19.51 -23.36 -6.03
C LEU A 153 -20.79 -22.69 -6.58
N GLU A 154 -21.93 -23.37 -6.55
CA GLU A 154 -23.24 -22.77 -6.78
C GLU A 154 -23.65 -21.77 -5.69
N ARG A 155 -23.01 -21.86 -4.49
CA ARG A 155 -23.29 -21.00 -3.33
C ARG A 155 -22.31 -19.87 -3.23
N PRO A 156 -22.75 -18.58 -3.26
CA PRO A 156 -21.83 -17.43 -3.18
C PRO A 156 -20.94 -17.42 -1.92
N GLU A 157 -21.47 -17.86 -0.78
CA GLU A 157 -20.73 -17.97 0.49
C GLU A 157 -19.60 -19.01 0.43
N GLU A 158 -19.80 -20.13 -0.27
CA GLU A 158 -18.77 -21.16 -0.46
C GLU A 158 -17.70 -20.70 -1.44
N ARG A 159 -18.08 -19.98 -2.50
CA ARG A 159 -17.11 -19.30 -3.39
C ARG A 159 -16.24 -18.31 -2.63
N ASN A 160 -16.83 -17.47 -1.80
CA ASN A 160 -16.07 -16.52 -0.97
C ASN A 160 -15.17 -17.24 0.04
N ALA A 161 -15.65 -18.33 0.63
CA ALA A 161 -14.85 -19.14 1.55
C ALA A 161 -13.66 -19.81 0.83
N LEU A 162 -13.86 -20.33 -0.39
CA LEU A 162 -12.81 -20.87 -1.23
C LEU A 162 -11.75 -19.79 -1.58
N ALA A 163 -12.21 -18.63 -2.05
CA ALA A 163 -11.32 -17.51 -2.35
C ALA A 163 -10.45 -17.12 -1.14
N GLY A 164 -11.06 -17.04 0.05
CA GLY A 164 -10.34 -16.79 1.30
C GLY A 164 -9.33 -17.90 1.67
N THR A 165 -9.65 -19.16 1.41
CA THR A 165 -8.74 -20.29 1.65
C THR A 165 -7.55 -20.24 0.71
N ILE A 166 -7.79 -19.99 -0.58
CA ILE A 166 -6.73 -19.86 -1.59
C ILE A 166 -5.84 -18.65 -1.26
N ASP A 167 -6.42 -17.47 -0.99
CA ASP A 167 -5.67 -16.27 -0.63
C ASP A 167 -4.76 -16.51 0.59
N ALA A 168 -5.29 -17.10 1.66
CA ALA A 168 -4.51 -17.42 2.85
C ALA A 168 -3.36 -18.39 2.55
N ARG A 169 -3.60 -19.43 1.75
CA ARG A 169 -2.60 -20.43 1.39
C ARG A 169 -1.50 -19.87 0.52
N VAL A 170 -1.84 -19.05 -0.46
CA VAL A 170 -0.93 -18.37 -1.37
C VAL A 170 -0.06 -17.35 -0.64
N ARG A 171 -0.68 -16.58 0.23
CA ARG A 171 0.01 -15.53 1.02
C ARG A 171 1.02 -16.11 2.00
N CYS A 172 0.68 -17.24 2.65
CA CYS A 172 1.56 -17.92 3.61
C CYS A 172 2.43 -19.00 2.95
N ALA A 173 2.61 -18.97 1.63
CA ALA A 173 3.43 -19.95 0.93
C ALA A 173 4.90 -19.86 1.37
N PRO A 174 5.57 -21.01 1.64
CA PRO A 174 6.94 -21.04 2.14
C PRO A 174 7.99 -20.68 1.07
N SER A 175 7.58 -20.64 -0.21
CA SER A 175 8.39 -20.18 -1.35
C SER A 175 7.50 -19.71 -2.50
N VAL A 176 8.05 -18.91 -3.40
CA VAL A 176 7.39 -18.52 -4.65
C VAL A 176 7.05 -19.75 -5.50
N ALA A 177 7.95 -20.72 -5.58
CA ALA A 177 7.73 -21.95 -6.33
C ALA A 177 6.54 -22.77 -5.81
N GLU A 178 6.40 -22.93 -4.49
CA GLU A 178 5.26 -23.62 -3.89
C GLU A 178 3.94 -22.86 -4.10
N ARG A 179 3.97 -21.54 -4.09
CA ARG A 179 2.81 -20.71 -4.44
C ARG A 179 2.35 -20.95 -5.87
N GLU A 180 3.27 -20.86 -6.83
CA GLU A 180 2.94 -21.04 -8.26
C GLU A 180 2.44 -22.47 -8.55
N LYS A 181 3.05 -23.46 -7.91
CA LYS A 181 2.60 -24.86 -7.99
C LYS A 181 1.17 -25.03 -7.46
N PHE A 182 0.88 -24.41 -6.31
CA PHE A 182 -0.46 -24.46 -5.72
C PHE A 182 -1.50 -23.78 -6.62
N LEU A 183 -1.20 -22.60 -7.17
CA LEU A 183 -2.09 -21.91 -8.11
C LEU A 183 -2.35 -22.72 -9.38
N ALA A 184 -1.34 -23.43 -9.90
CA ALA A 184 -1.51 -24.34 -11.03
C ALA A 184 -2.47 -25.49 -10.71
N LEU A 185 -2.34 -26.10 -9.51
CA LEU A 185 -3.27 -27.15 -9.04
C LEU A 185 -4.70 -26.62 -8.87
N VAL A 186 -4.86 -25.41 -8.31
CA VAL A 186 -6.18 -24.75 -8.17
C VAL A 186 -6.81 -24.51 -9.54
N ARG A 187 -6.04 -24.01 -10.51
CA ARG A 187 -6.51 -23.79 -11.88
C ARG A 187 -7.03 -25.09 -12.52
N GLU A 188 -6.29 -26.18 -12.39
CA GLU A 188 -6.69 -27.48 -12.89
C GLU A 188 -7.97 -27.98 -12.17
N ALA A 189 -8.00 -27.92 -10.85
CA ALA A 189 -9.13 -28.37 -10.04
C ALA A 189 -10.44 -27.60 -10.34
N LEU A 190 -10.34 -26.30 -10.66
CA LEU A 190 -11.48 -25.45 -11.02
C LEU A 190 -11.82 -25.51 -12.52
N ALA A 191 -11.06 -26.28 -13.32
CA ALA A 191 -11.20 -26.42 -14.78
C ALA A 191 -11.24 -25.07 -15.51
N VAL A 192 -10.48 -24.06 -15.02
CA VAL A 192 -10.44 -22.73 -15.65
C VAL A 192 -9.46 -22.72 -16.80
N PRO A 193 -9.92 -22.42 -18.04
CA PRO A 193 -9.05 -22.39 -19.20
C PRO A 193 -7.98 -21.27 -19.08
N PRO A 194 -6.81 -21.43 -19.71
CA PRO A 194 -5.73 -20.44 -19.69
C PRO A 194 -6.10 -19.08 -20.33
N SER A 195 -7.21 -19.01 -21.02
CA SER A 195 -7.55 -17.93 -21.96
C SER A 195 -8.45 -16.81 -21.41
N GLY A 196 -8.71 -16.76 -20.10
CA GLY A 196 -9.43 -15.65 -19.49
C GLY A 196 -8.47 -14.51 -19.12
N ALA A 197 -8.35 -13.47 -19.96
CA ALA A 197 -7.57 -12.30 -19.58
C ALA A 197 -8.31 -11.52 -18.47
N PRO A 198 -7.65 -11.17 -17.35
CA PRO A 198 -8.21 -10.26 -16.36
C PRO A 198 -8.45 -8.89 -16.97
N GLU A 199 -9.24 -8.06 -16.26
CA GLU A 199 -9.46 -6.67 -16.64
C GLU A 199 -8.11 -5.96 -16.89
N GLU A 200 -7.97 -5.30 -18.03
CA GLU A 200 -6.71 -4.65 -18.45
C GLU A 200 -6.16 -3.72 -17.36
N ALA A 201 -7.03 -2.98 -16.69
CA ALA A 201 -6.66 -2.09 -15.59
C ALA A 201 -5.97 -2.80 -14.42
N ALA A 202 -6.18 -4.11 -14.25
CA ALA A 202 -5.58 -4.93 -13.19
C ALA A 202 -4.29 -5.66 -13.62
N LEU A 203 -3.86 -5.48 -14.87
CA LEU A 203 -2.60 -6.04 -15.37
C LEU A 203 -1.39 -5.24 -14.83
N PRO A 204 -0.20 -5.85 -14.79
CA PRO A 204 1.04 -5.12 -14.52
C PRO A 204 1.36 -4.09 -15.60
N LEU A 205 2.06 -3.02 -15.21
CA LEU A 205 2.72 -2.11 -16.15
C LEU A 205 3.73 -2.85 -17.02
N LYS A 206 3.90 -2.35 -18.24
CA LYS A 206 4.99 -2.78 -19.12
C LYS A 206 6.14 -1.77 -19.09
N TRP A 207 7.33 -2.19 -19.44
CA TRP A 207 8.52 -1.33 -19.41
C TRP A 207 8.41 -0.09 -20.31
N ALA A 208 7.64 -0.16 -21.39
CA ALA A 208 7.39 1.00 -22.27
C ALA A 208 6.61 2.11 -21.53
N GLU A 209 5.60 1.73 -20.73
CA GLU A 209 4.81 2.66 -19.93
C GLU A 209 5.64 3.25 -18.79
N VAL A 210 6.46 2.43 -18.13
CA VAL A 210 7.39 2.87 -17.08
C VAL A 210 8.34 3.94 -17.62
N ARG A 211 8.97 3.70 -18.77
CA ARG A 211 9.86 4.69 -19.40
C ARG A 211 9.13 5.98 -19.76
N ALA A 212 7.94 5.89 -20.35
CA ALA A 212 7.15 7.06 -20.69
C ALA A 212 6.75 7.90 -19.45
N MET A 213 6.45 7.23 -18.34
CA MET A 213 6.14 7.90 -17.08
C MET A 213 7.38 8.58 -16.48
N GLU A 214 8.52 7.92 -16.50
CA GLU A 214 9.78 8.44 -15.94
C GLU A 214 10.27 9.67 -16.73
N GLU A 215 10.26 9.60 -18.06
CA GLU A 215 10.63 10.70 -18.96
C GLU A 215 9.80 11.97 -18.73
N SER A 216 8.60 11.84 -18.21
CA SER A 216 7.75 12.99 -17.87
C SER A 216 8.29 13.84 -16.70
N GLY A 217 9.11 13.25 -15.84
CA GLY A 217 9.60 13.86 -14.58
C GLY A 217 8.56 13.93 -13.46
N TRP A 218 7.33 13.42 -13.66
CA TRP A 218 6.28 13.41 -12.62
C TRP A 218 6.16 12.08 -11.89
N VAL A 219 6.80 11.03 -12.37
CA VAL A 219 6.76 9.70 -11.77
C VAL A 219 8.18 9.22 -11.47
N SER A 220 8.39 8.75 -10.27
CA SER A 220 9.59 8.01 -9.87
C SER A 220 9.22 6.57 -9.49
N PHE A 221 10.21 5.68 -9.46
CA PHE A 221 9.97 4.27 -9.21
C PHE A 221 10.78 3.75 -8.03
N GLY A 222 10.20 2.80 -7.31
CA GLY A 222 10.83 2.04 -6.23
C GLY A 222 10.57 0.55 -6.38
N ALA A 223 11.16 -0.26 -5.51
CA ALA A 223 11.11 -1.71 -5.55
C ALA A 223 10.04 -2.29 -4.62
N HIS A 224 9.38 -3.40 -5.06
CA HIS A 224 8.35 -4.10 -4.30
C HIS A 224 8.50 -5.63 -4.38
N THR A 225 9.74 -6.13 -4.24
CA THR A 225 10.16 -7.51 -4.50
C THR A 225 9.98 -7.96 -5.95
N THR A 226 10.56 -9.09 -6.30
CA THR A 226 10.49 -9.61 -7.68
C THR A 226 9.12 -10.23 -7.99
N HIS A 227 8.51 -10.96 -7.03
CA HIS A 227 7.27 -11.71 -7.23
C HIS A 227 6.19 -11.46 -6.17
N HIS A 228 6.38 -10.47 -5.30
CA HIS A 228 5.44 -10.07 -4.25
C HIS A 228 5.10 -11.23 -3.27
N PRO A 229 6.08 -11.97 -2.72
CA PRO A 229 5.80 -12.85 -1.60
C PRO A 229 5.65 -12.04 -0.31
N ASP A 230 4.98 -12.62 0.67
CA ASP A 230 5.07 -12.12 2.04
C ASP A 230 6.41 -12.62 2.63
N LEU A 231 7.34 -11.69 2.85
CA LEU A 231 8.73 -12.01 3.23
C LEU A 231 8.84 -12.75 4.57
N GLU A 232 7.84 -12.61 5.45
CA GLU A 232 7.81 -13.26 6.76
C GLU A 232 7.56 -14.77 6.66
N TYR A 233 6.89 -15.22 5.57
CA TYR A 233 6.56 -16.63 5.39
C TYR A 233 7.55 -17.40 4.54
N LEU A 234 8.46 -16.73 3.83
CA LEU A 234 9.53 -17.41 3.10
C LEU A 234 10.47 -18.12 4.08
N VAL A 235 10.67 -19.42 3.87
CA VAL A 235 11.47 -20.26 4.77
C VAL A 235 12.97 -20.20 4.44
N ASP A 236 13.32 -20.04 3.17
CA ASP A 236 14.72 -19.94 2.73
C ASP A 236 15.20 -18.49 2.76
N PRO A 237 16.13 -18.11 3.65
CA PRO A 237 16.70 -16.76 3.69
C PRO A 237 17.35 -16.34 2.36
N ALA A 238 17.89 -17.30 1.60
CA ALA A 238 18.47 -17.02 0.29
C ALA A 238 17.39 -16.62 -0.74
N GLU A 239 16.16 -17.11 -0.61
CA GLU A 239 15.04 -16.66 -1.43
C GLU A 239 14.61 -15.25 -1.06
N VAL A 240 14.57 -14.91 0.25
CA VAL A 240 14.30 -13.54 0.71
C VAL A 240 15.32 -12.56 0.11
N GLN A 241 16.61 -12.90 0.15
CA GLN A 241 17.69 -12.10 -0.44
C GLN A 241 17.53 -11.93 -1.95
N ARG A 242 17.15 -13.00 -2.66
CA ARG A 242 16.89 -12.94 -4.11
C ARG A 242 15.69 -12.03 -4.42
N GLU A 243 14.57 -12.21 -3.74
CA GLU A 243 13.35 -11.42 -3.95
C GLU A 243 13.60 -9.91 -3.78
N VAL A 244 14.43 -9.53 -2.82
CA VAL A 244 14.76 -8.13 -2.53
C VAL A 244 15.87 -7.60 -3.46
N GLY A 245 16.98 -8.35 -3.59
CA GLY A 245 18.17 -7.89 -4.33
C GLY A 245 18.01 -7.95 -5.85
N GLU A 246 17.41 -9.03 -6.38
CA GLU A 246 17.15 -9.15 -7.82
C GLU A 246 16.13 -8.12 -8.29
N CYS A 247 15.11 -7.80 -7.45
CA CYS A 247 14.16 -6.74 -7.74
C CYS A 247 14.88 -5.42 -8.04
N ARG A 248 15.81 -5.01 -7.17
CA ARG A 248 16.63 -3.81 -7.38
C ARG A 248 17.40 -3.88 -8.67
N THR A 249 18.15 -4.98 -8.87
CA THR A 249 18.99 -5.18 -10.05
C THR A 249 18.18 -5.09 -11.35
N MET A 250 17.01 -5.74 -11.39
CA MET A 250 16.14 -5.72 -12.56
C MET A 250 15.60 -4.32 -12.85
N LEU A 251 15.21 -3.58 -11.82
CA LEU A 251 14.73 -2.19 -11.97
C LEU A 251 15.86 -1.28 -12.45
N GLU A 252 17.04 -1.32 -11.81
CA GLU A 252 18.17 -0.48 -12.19
C GLU A 252 18.65 -0.74 -13.63
N GLN A 253 18.59 -2.01 -14.08
CA GLN A 253 18.90 -2.35 -15.48
C GLN A 253 17.92 -1.72 -16.49
N GLN A 254 16.66 -1.56 -16.12
CA GLN A 254 15.63 -1.01 -16.99
C GLN A 254 15.53 0.51 -16.93
N LEU A 255 15.76 1.10 -15.76
CA LEU A 255 15.68 2.54 -15.51
C LEU A 255 17.01 3.25 -15.81
N GLY A 256 18.16 2.56 -15.73
CA GLY A 256 19.47 3.13 -16.01
C GLY A 256 20.04 3.98 -14.85
N HIS A 257 19.43 3.96 -13.69
CA HIS A 257 19.87 4.67 -12.50
C HIS A 257 19.59 3.88 -11.21
N PRO A 258 20.22 4.22 -10.06
CA PRO A 258 20.01 3.53 -8.80
C PRO A 258 18.57 3.63 -8.29
N VAL A 259 18.04 2.52 -7.79
CA VAL A 259 16.74 2.43 -7.09
C VAL A 259 17.01 2.36 -5.58
N ARG A 260 16.57 3.40 -4.85
CA ARG A 260 16.95 3.62 -3.45
C ARG A 260 15.82 3.36 -2.46
N THR A 261 14.58 3.19 -2.94
CA THR A 261 13.41 3.01 -2.10
C THR A 261 12.79 1.63 -2.29
N PHE A 262 12.35 1.04 -1.18
CA PHE A 262 11.70 -0.27 -1.13
C PHE A 262 10.37 -0.19 -0.41
N ALA A 263 9.34 -0.94 -0.85
CA ALA A 263 8.12 -1.15 -0.10
C ALA A 263 7.98 -2.63 0.26
N TYR A 264 7.72 -2.93 1.53
CA TYR A 264 7.49 -4.30 1.97
C TYR A 264 6.12 -4.79 1.49
N PRO A 265 6.03 -5.94 0.78
CA PRO A 265 4.77 -6.56 0.43
C PRO A 265 3.88 -6.77 1.67
N HIS A 266 2.61 -6.44 1.56
CA HIS A 266 1.65 -6.49 2.68
C HIS A 266 2.04 -5.66 3.92
N GLY A 267 3.18 -4.97 3.90
CA GLY A 267 3.79 -4.30 5.06
C GLY A 267 4.37 -5.27 6.08
N SER A 268 4.49 -6.55 5.74
CA SER A 268 5.12 -7.60 6.52
C SER A 268 6.64 -7.52 6.36
N ILE A 269 7.36 -7.49 7.46
CA ILE A 269 8.79 -7.16 7.44
C ILE A 269 9.63 -8.41 7.67
N GLY A 270 9.41 -9.11 8.78
CA GLY A 270 10.28 -10.19 9.26
C GLY A 270 11.73 -9.72 9.50
N ASP A 271 12.47 -10.41 10.35
CA ASP A 271 13.88 -10.06 10.61
C ASP A 271 14.74 -10.29 9.35
N GLU A 272 14.50 -11.36 8.63
CA GLU A 272 15.21 -11.67 7.38
C GLU A 272 14.88 -10.65 6.27
N GLY A 273 13.63 -10.21 6.17
CA GLY A 273 13.22 -9.19 5.21
C GLY A 273 13.88 -7.84 5.46
N LEU A 274 13.98 -7.41 6.73
CA LEU A 274 14.70 -6.20 7.11
C LEU A 274 16.19 -6.30 6.78
N CYS A 275 16.81 -7.44 7.12
CA CYS A 275 18.21 -7.72 6.83
C CYS A 275 18.48 -7.70 5.32
N ALA A 276 17.63 -8.33 4.53
CA ALA A 276 17.75 -8.37 3.07
C ALA A 276 17.68 -6.97 2.44
N VAL A 277 16.76 -6.12 2.90
CA VAL A 277 16.63 -4.74 2.41
C VAL A 277 17.88 -3.90 2.73
N GLN A 278 18.44 -4.07 3.92
CA GLN A 278 19.69 -3.40 4.30
C GLN A 278 20.88 -3.89 3.49
N GLN A 279 21.01 -5.20 3.29
CA GLN A 279 22.09 -5.82 2.51
C GLN A 279 21.99 -5.53 1.01
N ALA A 280 20.79 -5.34 0.50
CA ALA A 280 20.55 -4.92 -0.89
C ALA A 280 20.83 -3.43 -1.11
N ASP A 281 21.30 -2.70 -0.09
CA ASP A 281 21.75 -1.31 -0.18
C ASP A 281 20.66 -0.31 -0.62
N TYR A 282 19.41 -0.57 -0.21
CA TYR A 282 18.35 0.44 -0.27
C TYR A 282 18.62 1.52 0.80
N ASN A 283 18.30 2.76 0.49
CA ASN A 283 18.47 3.86 1.45
C ASN A 283 17.25 3.97 2.38
N TRP A 284 16.07 3.62 1.88
CA TRP A 284 14.82 3.76 2.60
C TRP A 284 13.85 2.61 2.29
N ALA A 285 13.09 2.21 3.31
CA ALA A 285 12.01 1.26 3.12
C ALA A 285 10.73 1.70 3.84
N VAL A 286 9.58 1.48 3.17
CA VAL A 286 8.27 1.91 3.64
C VAL A 286 7.39 0.72 4.01
N THR A 287 6.66 0.85 5.10
CA THR A 287 5.70 -0.12 5.61
C THR A 287 4.26 0.37 5.39
N ILE A 288 3.26 -0.34 5.90
CA ILE A 288 1.87 0.12 6.00
C ILE A 288 1.47 0.50 7.44
N ALA A 289 2.42 0.57 8.36
CA ALA A 289 2.16 1.04 9.72
C ALA A 289 1.73 2.51 9.69
N PRO A 290 0.56 2.87 10.24
CA PRO A 290 0.07 4.23 10.16
C PRO A 290 0.86 5.19 11.04
N GLY A 291 1.13 6.40 10.54
CA GLY A 291 1.82 7.43 11.32
C GLY A 291 2.45 8.50 10.46
N PHE A 292 3.23 9.35 11.13
CA PHE A 292 4.10 10.35 10.53
C PHE A 292 5.55 9.89 10.63
N ASN A 293 6.38 10.40 9.73
CA ASN A 293 7.81 10.20 9.77
C ASN A 293 8.49 11.50 10.17
N THR A 294 9.48 11.41 11.02
CA THR A 294 10.36 12.49 11.44
C THR A 294 11.81 12.07 11.16
N ARG A 295 12.76 12.96 11.30
CA ARG A 295 14.17 12.61 11.15
C ARG A 295 14.68 11.54 12.13
N ARG A 296 13.88 11.23 13.17
CA ARG A 296 14.20 10.16 14.14
C ARG A 296 13.59 8.82 13.76
N SER A 297 12.74 8.80 12.74
CA SER A 297 12.17 7.56 12.23
C SER A 297 13.28 6.68 11.64
N ASP A 298 13.16 5.37 11.84
CA ASP A 298 14.05 4.41 11.22
C ASP A 298 13.86 4.46 9.70
N PRO A 299 14.92 4.68 8.89
CA PRO A 299 14.82 4.78 7.45
C PRO A 299 14.31 3.50 6.77
N TYR A 300 14.42 2.36 7.42
CA TYR A 300 13.94 1.07 6.92
C TYR A 300 12.54 0.68 7.42
N LEU A 301 11.92 1.49 8.28
CA LEU A 301 10.61 1.23 8.88
C LEU A 301 9.68 2.44 8.75
N LEU A 302 9.73 3.12 7.62
CA LEU A 302 8.94 4.33 7.38
C LEU A 302 7.45 4.02 7.34
N ARG A 303 6.69 4.87 7.99
CA ARG A 303 5.24 4.74 8.15
C ARG A 303 4.51 5.30 6.95
N ARG A 304 3.49 4.59 6.49
CA ARG A 304 2.58 5.05 5.45
C ARG A 304 1.14 4.98 5.89
N ARG A 305 0.31 5.75 5.24
CA ARG A 305 -1.14 5.66 5.40
C ARG A 305 -1.75 5.11 4.12
N VAL A 306 -2.35 3.93 4.21
CA VAL A 306 -3.11 3.34 3.11
C VAL A 306 -4.40 4.15 2.90
N VAL A 307 -4.68 4.50 1.66
CA VAL A 307 -5.85 5.27 1.23
C VAL A 307 -6.59 4.52 0.14
N ASP A 308 -7.86 4.23 0.37
CA ASP A 308 -8.75 3.70 -0.66
C ASP A 308 -9.24 4.86 -1.55
N ILE A 309 -9.01 4.76 -2.86
CA ILE A 309 -9.44 5.77 -3.85
C ILE A 309 -10.96 6.01 -3.87
N LYS A 310 -11.76 5.05 -3.40
CA LYS A 310 -13.22 5.16 -3.29
C LYS A 310 -13.67 6.05 -2.13
N GLN A 311 -12.76 6.35 -1.19
CA GLN A 311 -13.08 7.24 -0.07
C GLN A 311 -13.36 8.65 -0.57
N HIS A 312 -14.26 9.35 0.13
CA HIS A 312 -14.44 10.78 -0.09
C HIS A 312 -13.21 11.56 0.43
N TRP A 313 -12.78 12.63 -0.25
CA TRP A 313 -11.59 13.40 0.13
C TRP A 313 -11.61 13.94 1.58
N LEU A 314 -12.79 14.19 2.16
CA LEU A 314 -12.94 14.56 3.57
C LEU A 314 -12.44 13.47 4.53
N LEU A 315 -12.57 12.19 4.16
CA LEU A 315 -12.02 11.08 4.95
C LEU A 315 -10.50 11.04 4.88
N VAL A 316 -9.93 11.40 3.73
CA VAL A 316 -8.47 11.56 3.58
C VAL A 316 -7.99 12.70 4.44
N ALA A 317 -8.64 13.87 4.38
CA ALA A 317 -8.32 15.05 5.16
C ALA A 317 -8.32 14.79 6.67
N THR A 318 -9.43 14.26 7.20
CA THR A 318 -9.57 13.95 8.63
C THR A 318 -8.71 12.78 9.06
N GLY A 319 -8.43 11.88 8.12
CA GLY A 319 -7.50 10.79 8.30
C GLY A 319 -6.09 11.30 8.52
N ILE A 320 -5.57 12.15 7.64
CA ILE A 320 -4.23 12.76 7.76
C ILE A 320 -4.14 13.57 9.07
N ALA A 321 -5.17 14.32 9.42
CA ALA A 321 -5.23 15.03 10.70
C ALA A 321 -5.27 14.12 11.95
N GLY A 322 -5.27 12.78 11.78
CA GLY A 322 -5.24 11.84 12.90
C GLY A 322 -6.54 11.76 13.72
N ILE A 323 -7.61 12.45 13.31
CA ILE A 323 -8.87 12.55 14.04
C ILE A 323 -9.45 11.16 14.34
N TRP A 324 -9.45 10.26 13.36
CA TRP A 324 -9.96 8.91 13.53
C TRP A 324 -9.10 8.04 14.45
N LEU A 325 -7.79 8.25 14.48
CA LEU A 325 -6.89 7.59 15.43
C LEU A 325 -7.14 8.05 16.87
N PHE A 326 -7.37 9.35 17.05
CA PHE A 326 -7.73 9.90 18.36
C PHE A 326 -9.04 9.29 18.89
N PHE A 327 -10.10 9.22 18.08
CA PHE A 327 -11.36 8.60 18.49
C PHE A 327 -11.23 7.10 18.74
N SER A 328 -10.44 6.38 17.98
CA SER A 328 -10.21 4.95 18.21
C SER A 328 -9.47 4.69 19.53
N ARG A 329 -8.52 5.55 19.89
CA ARG A 329 -7.82 5.51 21.19
C ARG A 329 -8.76 5.89 22.34
N LEU A 330 -9.58 6.92 22.15
CA LEU A 330 -10.57 7.34 23.15
C LEU A 330 -11.61 6.25 23.43
N LYS A 331 -12.14 5.57 22.39
CA LYS A 331 -13.03 4.43 22.55
C LYS A 331 -12.39 3.26 23.31
N ARG A 332 -11.11 2.95 23.06
CA ARG A 332 -10.37 1.93 23.80
C ARG A 332 -10.20 2.34 25.27
N PHE A 333 -9.87 3.59 25.52
CA PHE A 333 -9.70 4.11 26.87
C PHE A 333 -11.01 4.11 27.66
N THR A 334 -12.12 4.59 27.08
CA THR A 334 -13.44 4.56 27.71
C THR A 334 -13.95 3.14 27.92
N GLY A 335 -13.73 2.24 26.97
CA GLY A 335 -14.07 0.81 27.12
C GLY A 335 -13.28 0.11 28.23
N LEU A 336 -12.00 0.45 28.39
CA LEU A 336 -11.16 -0.03 29.51
C LEU A 336 -11.62 0.55 30.87
N LEU A 337 -11.99 1.84 30.88
CA LEU A 337 -12.51 2.50 32.08
C LEU A 337 -13.86 1.90 32.52
N MET A 338 -14.76 1.68 31.57
CA MET A 338 -16.06 1.01 31.83
C MET A 338 -15.88 -0.43 32.34
N ARG A 339 -14.95 -1.19 31.77
CA ARG A 339 -14.63 -2.55 32.28
C ARG A 339 -14.05 -2.51 33.70
N LYS A 340 -13.15 -1.55 34.00
CA LYS A 340 -12.60 -1.38 35.37
C LYS A 340 -13.68 -0.94 36.37
N LEU A 341 -14.61 -0.03 35.97
CA LEU A 341 -15.73 0.37 36.81
C LEU A 341 -16.70 -0.79 37.08
N LEU A 342 -17.03 -1.60 36.06
CA LEU A 342 -17.85 -2.80 36.21
C LEU A 342 -17.18 -3.87 37.12
N HIS A 343 -15.86 -4.00 37.06
CA HIS A 343 -15.12 -4.88 37.97
C HIS A 343 -15.13 -4.36 39.42
N LEU A 344 -15.01 -3.04 39.61
CA LEU A 344 -15.06 -2.45 40.96
C LEU A 344 -16.45 -2.56 41.60
N THR A 345 -17.52 -2.40 40.80
CA THR A 345 -18.91 -2.59 41.31
C THR A 345 -19.23 -4.04 41.63
N SER A 346 -18.57 -5.03 41.02
CA SER A 346 -18.73 -6.44 41.32
C SER A 346 -17.97 -6.89 42.62
N ILE A 347 -17.00 -6.09 43.07
CA ILE A 347 -16.24 -6.36 44.29
C ILE A 347 -16.89 -5.73 45.55
N VAL A 348 -17.67 -4.65 45.37
CA VAL A 348 -18.35 -3.94 46.48
C VAL A 348 -19.74 -4.54 46.76
N GLY A 349 -20.21 -5.49 45.97
CA GLY A 349 -21.50 -6.17 46.12
C GLY A 349 -21.42 -7.61 46.71
N LYS A 350 -20.33 -7.97 47.39
CA LYS A 350 -20.21 -9.21 48.13
C LYS A 350 -20.04 -8.96 49.63
#